data_06530e5f3b132eeef9dee66a417b0a58
#
_entry.id   06530e5f3b132eeef9dee66a417b0a58
#
_cell.length_a   1.000
_cell.length_b   1.000
_cell.length_c   1.000
_cell.angle_alpha   90.00
_cell.angle_beta   90.00
_cell.angle_gamma   90.00
#
_symmetry.space_group_name_H-M   'P 1'
#
loop_
_entity.id
_entity.type
_entity.pdbx_description
1 polymer ?
#
loop_
_entity_poly.entity_id
_entity_poly.type
_entity_poly.pdbx_seq_one_letter_code
_entity_poly.pdbx_strand_id
1 'polypeptide(L)'
;MHLEDGVCDILAKAMAGHGFSVEDLIGSGFSKEAVEAVLSGDLDVPEAEGLAHRLKLDLPALRRIASGSYCPKVDIPSGLKLFTTPFPVPGYEEMTVNAYLYFDTNSRDAVIFDTGADANGILDVIAENFLNVRAIYLTHAHRDHIAGLDLLRTKFPTVPIWIDSKELFSGAKAIDEEDSHVFDGFKVASCSTPGHSPGGRTYILNTESMTLAVVGDALFAGSMGGARNQLPISIAALRQHVLSLPEQTILCPGHGPLTTVALERVNNAFLASRV
;
A
#
# COMPACT_ATOMS: atom_id res chain seq x y z
N MET A 1 -9.50 -3.02 12.25
CA MET A 1 -8.10 -2.77 11.84
C MET A 1 -7.87 -1.28 11.97
N HIS A 2 -6.75 -0.85 12.52
CA HIS A 2 -6.40 0.57 12.65
C HIS A 2 -5.70 1.05 11.37
N LEU A 3 -5.68 2.38 11.14
CA LEU A 3 -4.83 2.97 10.12
C LEU A 3 -3.37 2.61 10.41
N GLU A 4 -2.56 2.48 9.35
CA GLU A 4 -1.12 2.22 9.51
C GLU A 4 -0.41 3.41 10.14
N ASP A 5 -0.72 4.61 9.64
CA ASP A 5 -0.07 5.85 10.06
C ASP A 5 -0.99 6.74 10.88
N GLY A 6 -0.46 7.27 11.97
CA GLY A 6 -0.99 8.45 12.64
C GLY A 6 -0.50 9.75 11.99
N VAL A 7 -0.98 10.88 12.53
CA VAL A 7 -0.59 12.20 12.01
C VAL A 7 0.91 12.43 12.07
N CYS A 8 1.56 12.03 13.17
CA CYS A 8 3.01 12.22 13.35
C CYS A 8 3.82 11.43 12.30
N ASP A 9 3.38 10.21 11.97
CA ASP A 9 4.04 9.38 10.95
C ASP A 9 3.92 10.02 9.57
N ILE A 10 2.73 10.52 9.23
CA ILE A 10 2.46 11.22 7.97
C ILE A 10 3.35 12.46 7.83
N LEU A 11 3.44 13.27 8.89
CA LEU A 11 4.28 14.47 8.90
C LEU A 11 5.76 14.12 8.76
N ALA A 12 6.23 13.09 9.47
CA ALA A 12 7.61 12.59 9.37
C ALA A 12 7.92 12.08 7.95
N LYS A 13 7.02 11.32 7.34
CA LYS A 13 7.14 10.85 5.96
C LYS A 13 7.19 12.00 4.96
N ALA A 14 6.36 13.03 5.14
CA ALA A 14 6.36 14.22 4.28
C ALA A 14 7.67 15.00 4.41
N MET A 15 8.15 15.23 5.62
CA MET A 15 9.45 15.88 5.86
C MET A 15 10.59 15.12 5.19
N ALA A 16 10.69 13.81 5.46
CA ALA A 16 11.73 12.96 4.86
C ALA A 16 11.62 12.90 3.33
N GLY A 17 10.39 12.87 2.80
CA GLY A 17 10.12 12.81 1.37
C GLY A 17 10.46 14.10 0.61
N HIS A 18 10.39 15.25 1.29
CA HIS A 18 10.79 16.55 0.76
C HIS A 18 12.23 16.95 1.14
N GLY A 19 12.89 16.17 2.01
CA GLY A 19 14.21 16.48 2.52
C GLY A 19 14.24 17.71 3.45
N PHE A 20 13.13 17.96 4.19
CA PHE A 20 13.06 19.08 5.12
C PHE A 20 13.47 18.66 6.52
N SER A 21 14.26 19.50 7.18
CA SER A 21 14.51 19.47 8.62
C SER A 21 13.54 20.41 9.36
N VAL A 22 13.54 20.34 10.69
CA VAL A 22 12.81 21.29 11.54
C VAL A 22 13.32 22.71 11.32
N GLU A 23 14.65 22.88 11.17
CA GLU A 23 15.30 24.16 10.90
C GLU A 23 14.87 24.76 9.56
N ASP A 24 14.63 23.93 8.53
CA ASP A 24 14.12 24.39 7.24
C ASP A 24 12.69 24.95 7.34
N LEU A 25 11.85 24.34 8.19
CA LEU A 25 10.50 24.84 8.43
C LEU A 25 10.54 26.17 9.21
N ILE A 26 11.36 26.28 10.26
CA ILE A 26 11.57 27.51 11.02
C ILE A 26 12.16 28.60 10.10
N GLY A 27 13.15 28.26 9.30
CA GLY A 27 13.76 29.17 8.30
C GLY A 27 12.78 29.65 7.21
N SER A 28 11.67 28.91 7.03
CA SER A 28 10.57 29.30 6.13
C SER A 28 9.56 30.27 6.76
N GLY A 29 9.80 30.73 8.01
CA GLY A 29 9.00 31.74 8.69
C GLY A 29 8.00 31.24 9.71
N PHE A 30 7.99 29.93 10.01
CA PHE A 30 7.16 29.36 11.08
C PHE A 30 7.85 29.48 12.45
N SER A 31 7.07 29.72 13.52
CA SER A 31 7.62 29.70 14.87
C SER A 31 8.07 28.30 15.27
N LYS A 32 9.09 28.20 16.12
CA LYS A 32 9.59 26.90 16.61
C LYS A 32 8.47 26.15 17.34
N GLU A 33 7.73 26.87 18.16
CA GLU A 33 6.61 26.36 18.96
C GLU A 33 5.51 25.76 18.05
N ALA A 34 5.16 26.43 16.97
CA ALA A 34 4.17 25.93 16.02
C ALA A 34 4.65 24.67 15.27
N VAL A 35 5.93 24.67 14.85
CA VAL A 35 6.53 23.49 14.17
C VAL A 35 6.50 22.29 15.12
N GLU A 36 6.96 22.46 16.38
CA GLU A 36 6.98 21.39 17.38
C GLU A 36 5.56 20.89 17.69
N ALA A 37 4.58 21.80 17.85
CA ALA A 37 3.19 21.45 18.09
C ALA A 37 2.61 20.63 16.94
N VAL A 38 2.72 21.10 15.70
CA VAL A 38 2.20 20.38 14.53
C VAL A 38 2.87 19.02 14.37
N LEU A 39 4.20 18.93 14.51
CA LEU A 39 4.92 17.68 14.40
C LEU A 39 4.57 16.68 15.52
N SER A 40 4.10 17.17 16.68
CA SER A 40 3.53 16.31 17.74
C SER A 40 2.05 15.95 17.55
N GLY A 41 1.43 16.41 16.43
CA GLY A 41 0.05 16.08 16.05
C GLY A 41 -0.99 17.11 16.47
N ASP A 42 -0.60 18.26 17.05
CA ASP A 42 -1.52 19.36 17.33
C ASP A 42 -1.80 20.17 16.05
N LEU A 43 -2.94 19.92 15.45
CA LEU A 43 -3.38 20.57 14.20
C LEU A 43 -4.30 21.78 14.45
N ASP A 44 -4.48 22.21 15.71
CA ASP A 44 -5.36 23.32 16.04
C ASP A 44 -4.60 24.65 16.22
N VAL A 45 -3.27 24.63 16.07
CA VAL A 45 -2.46 25.85 16.08
C VAL A 45 -2.67 26.69 14.81
N PRO A 46 -2.57 28.03 14.89
CA PRO A 46 -2.84 28.91 13.73
C PRO A 46 -1.99 28.61 12.48
N GLU A 47 -0.75 28.16 12.66
CA GLU A 47 0.20 27.88 11.60
C GLU A 47 0.02 26.50 10.95
N ALA A 48 -0.87 25.65 11.46
CA ALA A 48 -1.07 24.27 10.96
C ALA A 48 -1.40 24.23 9.46
N GLU A 49 -2.21 25.17 8.97
CA GLU A 49 -2.55 25.25 7.54
C GLU A 49 -1.31 25.59 6.68
N GLY A 50 -0.52 26.56 7.12
CA GLY A 50 0.73 26.96 6.44
C GLY A 50 1.75 25.83 6.43
N LEU A 51 1.92 25.11 7.55
CA LEU A 51 2.84 23.98 7.66
C LEU A 51 2.37 22.78 6.80
N ALA A 52 1.09 22.43 6.84
CA ALA A 52 0.54 21.40 5.96
C ALA A 52 0.74 21.76 4.48
N HIS A 53 0.48 23.02 4.10
CA HIS A 53 0.74 23.52 2.75
C HIS A 53 2.21 23.43 2.36
N ARG A 54 3.13 23.79 3.26
CA ARG A 54 4.59 23.70 3.04
C ARG A 54 5.03 22.27 2.82
N LEU A 55 4.44 21.32 3.55
CA LEU A 55 4.67 19.88 3.44
C LEU A 55 3.86 19.21 2.31
N LYS A 56 3.05 20.00 1.57
CA LYS A 56 2.13 19.53 0.51
C LYS A 56 1.14 18.47 0.99
N LEU A 57 0.69 18.59 2.21
CA LEU A 57 -0.32 17.74 2.82
C LEU A 57 -1.69 18.42 2.82
N ASP A 58 -2.75 17.61 2.77
CA ASP A 58 -4.14 18.06 2.92
C ASP A 58 -4.50 18.13 4.42
N LEU A 59 -4.62 19.34 4.97
CA LEU A 59 -4.95 19.54 6.40
C LEU A 59 -6.32 18.97 6.77
N PRO A 60 -7.40 19.11 5.98
CA PRO A 60 -8.66 18.43 6.25
C PRO A 60 -8.53 16.91 6.37
N ALA A 61 -7.73 16.25 5.53
CA ALA A 61 -7.47 14.82 5.65
C ALA A 61 -6.70 14.49 6.93
N LEU A 62 -5.64 15.23 7.26
CA LEU A 62 -4.90 15.07 8.52
C LEU A 62 -5.83 15.19 9.75
N ARG A 63 -6.75 16.18 9.75
CA ARG A 63 -7.72 16.35 10.85
C ARG A 63 -8.71 15.19 10.95
N ARG A 64 -9.14 14.62 9.83
CA ARG A 64 -9.99 13.41 9.84
C ARG A 64 -9.26 12.19 10.40
N ILE A 65 -7.98 12.05 10.12
CA ILE A 65 -7.12 11.00 10.69
C ILE A 65 -6.93 11.25 12.19
N ALA A 66 -6.55 12.46 12.59
CA ALA A 66 -6.35 12.84 13.99
C ALA A 66 -7.59 12.59 14.87
N SER A 67 -8.77 12.94 14.36
CA SER A 67 -10.03 12.76 15.09
C SER A 67 -10.59 11.33 15.05
N GLY A 68 -9.96 10.42 14.28
CA GLY A 68 -10.48 9.06 14.03
C GLY A 68 -11.77 9.03 13.21
N SER A 69 -12.17 10.16 12.59
CA SER A 69 -13.37 10.20 11.74
C SER A 69 -13.15 9.55 10.37
N TYR A 70 -11.91 9.37 9.97
CA TYR A 70 -11.56 8.52 8.83
C TYR A 70 -11.19 7.12 9.33
N CYS A 71 -12.06 6.16 9.07
CA CYS A 71 -11.86 4.74 9.36
C CYS A 71 -12.54 3.95 8.23
N PRO A 72 -11.80 3.56 7.18
CA PRO A 72 -12.39 2.87 6.03
C PRO A 72 -12.97 1.53 6.44
N LYS A 73 -14.17 1.24 5.95
CA LYS A 73 -14.84 -0.05 6.11
C LYS A 73 -15.16 -0.55 4.71
N VAL A 74 -14.38 -1.52 4.25
CA VAL A 74 -14.53 -2.13 2.94
C VAL A 74 -14.83 -3.61 3.14
N ASP A 75 -15.93 -4.07 2.58
CA ASP A 75 -16.28 -5.47 2.61
C ASP A 75 -15.31 -6.26 1.72
N ILE A 76 -14.84 -7.39 2.24
CA ILE A 76 -13.96 -8.28 1.48
C ILE A 76 -14.81 -9.05 0.47
N PRO A 77 -14.60 -8.86 -0.84
CA PRO A 77 -15.40 -9.51 -1.86
C PRO A 77 -15.16 -11.02 -1.91
N SER A 78 -16.14 -11.74 -2.45
CA SER A 78 -16.01 -13.18 -2.70
C SER A 78 -14.75 -13.47 -3.53
N GLY A 79 -14.03 -14.51 -3.16
CA GLY A 79 -12.77 -14.89 -3.81
C GLY A 79 -11.52 -14.16 -3.29
N LEU A 80 -11.64 -13.00 -2.63
CA LEU A 80 -10.51 -12.36 -1.98
C LEU A 80 -10.35 -12.85 -0.54
N LYS A 81 -9.12 -13.15 -0.14
CA LYS A 81 -8.70 -13.41 1.25
C LYS A 81 -7.57 -12.49 1.62
N LEU A 82 -7.69 -11.88 2.78
CA LEU A 82 -6.67 -11.04 3.41
C LEU A 82 -6.03 -11.83 4.56
N PHE A 83 -4.72 -11.86 4.59
CA PHE A 83 -3.91 -12.45 5.65
C PHE A 83 -3.07 -11.33 6.26
N THR A 84 -3.31 -11.03 7.52
CA THR A 84 -2.51 -10.04 8.27
C THR A 84 -1.63 -10.81 9.25
N THR A 85 -0.32 -10.71 9.09
CA THR A 85 0.66 -11.46 9.89
C THR A 85 1.56 -10.53 10.67
N PRO A 86 1.89 -10.82 11.94
CA PRO A 86 2.82 -10.02 12.74
C PRO A 86 4.24 -10.03 12.13
N PHE A 87 4.84 -8.86 12.05
CA PHE A 87 6.24 -8.69 11.67
C PHE A 87 6.90 -7.62 12.57
N PRO A 88 7.12 -7.93 13.86
CA PRO A 88 7.65 -6.95 14.79
C PRO A 88 9.08 -6.56 14.43
N VAL A 89 9.35 -5.27 14.42
CA VAL A 89 10.68 -4.69 14.27
C VAL A 89 10.95 -3.73 15.42
N PRO A 90 12.24 -3.48 15.79
CA PRO A 90 12.56 -2.55 16.87
C PRO A 90 11.91 -1.17 16.67
N GLY A 91 11.10 -0.75 17.65
CA GLY A 91 10.34 0.50 17.62
C GLY A 91 8.96 0.41 16.97
N TYR A 92 8.61 -0.75 16.38
CA TYR A 92 7.30 -1.06 15.78
C TYR A 92 6.91 -2.50 16.13
N GLU A 93 6.79 -2.79 17.43
CA GLU A 93 6.58 -4.15 17.95
C GLU A 93 5.22 -4.74 17.56
N GLU A 94 4.24 -3.89 17.26
CA GLU A 94 2.88 -4.29 16.82
C GLU A 94 2.71 -4.27 15.28
N MET A 95 3.79 -4.07 14.53
CA MET A 95 3.73 -4.03 13.07
C MET A 95 3.18 -5.33 12.51
N THR A 96 2.27 -5.20 11.57
CA THR A 96 1.70 -6.32 10.81
C THR A 96 1.81 -6.04 9.33
N VAL A 97 1.90 -7.09 8.53
CA VAL A 97 1.93 -6.99 7.07
C VAL A 97 0.81 -7.81 6.46
N ASN A 98 0.27 -7.32 5.37
CA ASN A 98 -0.82 -7.95 4.63
C ASN A 98 -0.28 -8.74 3.43
N ALA A 99 -0.88 -9.91 3.21
CA ALA A 99 -0.78 -10.66 1.98
C ALA A 99 -2.19 -11.02 1.50
N TYR A 100 -2.34 -11.25 0.21
CA TYR A 100 -3.64 -11.48 -0.39
C TYR A 100 -3.64 -12.75 -1.25
N LEU A 101 -4.73 -13.49 -1.20
CA LEU A 101 -5.05 -14.56 -2.12
C LEU A 101 -6.35 -14.19 -2.82
N TYR A 102 -6.35 -14.17 -4.14
CA TYR A 102 -7.57 -14.10 -4.92
C TYR A 102 -7.78 -15.41 -5.67
N PHE A 103 -9.01 -15.90 -5.72
CA PHE A 103 -9.39 -17.05 -6.52
C PHE A 103 -10.77 -16.89 -7.13
N ASP A 104 -10.92 -17.39 -8.34
CA ASP A 104 -12.25 -17.57 -8.95
C ASP A 104 -12.94 -18.82 -8.39
N THR A 105 -14.18 -18.66 -7.97
CA THR A 105 -14.93 -19.72 -7.30
C THR A 105 -15.38 -20.85 -8.23
N ASN A 106 -15.42 -20.61 -9.54
CA ASN A 106 -15.84 -21.60 -10.54
C ASN A 106 -14.64 -22.42 -11.06
N SER A 107 -13.61 -21.73 -11.56
CA SER A 107 -12.41 -22.35 -12.12
C SER A 107 -11.46 -22.86 -11.04
N ARG A 108 -11.50 -22.26 -9.84
CA ARG A 108 -10.53 -22.43 -8.75
C ARG A 108 -9.12 -21.97 -9.09
N ASP A 109 -8.93 -21.23 -10.18
CA ASP A 109 -7.65 -20.58 -10.45
C ASP A 109 -7.41 -19.50 -9.40
N ALA A 110 -6.20 -19.47 -8.85
CA ALA A 110 -5.82 -18.61 -7.75
C ALA A 110 -4.49 -17.92 -7.99
N VAL A 111 -4.34 -16.72 -7.48
CA VAL A 111 -3.11 -15.95 -7.46
C VAL A 111 -2.84 -15.40 -6.07
N ILE A 112 -1.56 -15.30 -5.72
CA ILE A 112 -1.10 -14.80 -4.43
C ILE A 112 -0.42 -13.45 -4.68
N PHE A 113 -0.69 -12.46 -3.83
CA PHE A 113 -0.02 -11.18 -3.82
C PHE A 113 0.68 -10.98 -2.48
N ASP A 114 2.00 -10.85 -2.52
CA ASP A 114 2.91 -10.90 -1.39
C ASP A 114 2.73 -12.21 -0.57
N THR A 115 3.56 -12.41 0.42
CA THR A 115 3.53 -13.64 1.21
C THR A 115 3.27 -13.40 2.68
N GLY A 116 3.35 -12.13 3.10
CA GLY A 116 3.37 -11.78 4.51
C GLY A 116 4.60 -12.35 5.25
N ALA A 117 4.56 -12.23 6.54
CA ALA A 117 5.57 -12.80 7.43
C ALA A 117 5.48 -14.33 7.53
N ASP A 118 4.28 -14.88 7.29
CA ASP A 118 3.97 -16.30 7.33
C ASP A 118 2.90 -16.64 6.29
N ALA A 119 3.14 -17.66 5.48
CA ALA A 119 2.24 -18.10 4.41
C ALA A 119 1.38 -19.33 4.79
N ASN A 120 1.41 -19.81 6.04
CA ASN A 120 0.63 -21.00 6.44
C ASN A 120 -0.86 -20.79 6.24
N GLY A 121 -1.43 -19.66 6.64
CA GLY A 121 -2.84 -19.34 6.42
C GLY A 121 -3.23 -19.32 4.93
N ILE A 122 -2.33 -18.89 4.05
CA ILE A 122 -2.53 -18.96 2.59
C ILE A 122 -2.62 -20.42 2.15
N LEU A 123 -1.70 -21.27 2.62
CA LEU A 123 -1.71 -22.69 2.28
C LEU A 123 -2.95 -23.43 2.78
N ASP A 124 -3.43 -23.09 3.97
CA ASP A 124 -4.66 -23.67 4.52
C ASP A 124 -5.86 -23.37 3.64
N VAL A 125 -6.05 -22.10 3.25
CA VAL A 125 -7.15 -21.71 2.35
C VAL A 125 -7.04 -22.38 0.98
N ILE A 126 -5.83 -22.51 0.43
CA ILE A 126 -5.59 -23.20 -0.84
C ILE A 126 -6.00 -24.68 -0.73
N ALA A 127 -5.62 -25.36 0.34
CA ALA A 127 -5.94 -26.77 0.57
C ALA A 127 -7.44 -26.99 0.79
N GLU A 128 -8.06 -26.19 1.66
CA GLU A 128 -9.48 -26.27 1.99
C GLU A 128 -10.40 -26.07 0.77
N ASN A 129 -10.00 -25.19 -0.15
CA ASN A 129 -10.79 -24.85 -1.34
C ASN A 129 -10.31 -25.56 -2.61
N PHE A 130 -9.30 -26.44 -2.53
CA PHE A 130 -8.72 -27.16 -3.67
C PHE A 130 -8.33 -26.22 -4.82
N LEU A 131 -7.61 -25.13 -4.49
CA LEU A 131 -7.27 -24.10 -5.46
C LEU A 131 -6.06 -24.46 -6.32
N ASN A 132 -6.08 -23.98 -7.55
CA ASN A 132 -4.99 -24.10 -8.53
C ASN A 132 -4.17 -22.82 -8.51
N VAL A 133 -3.05 -22.78 -7.78
CA VAL A 133 -2.18 -21.59 -7.75
C VAL A 133 -1.50 -21.42 -9.12
N ARG A 134 -1.75 -20.28 -9.76
CA ARG A 134 -1.30 -19.97 -11.12
C ARG A 134 -0.10 -19.01 -11.13
N ALA A 135 0.00 -18.12 -10.17
CA ALA A 135 1.09 -17.15 -10.06
C ALA A 135 1.22 -16.63 -8.63
N ILE A 136 2.43 -16.17 -8.29
CA ILE A 136 2.73 -15.35 -7.10
C ILE A 136 3.26 -14.02 -7.63
N TYR A 137 2.65 -12.92 -7.18
CA TYR A 137 3.03 -11.56 -7.51
C TYR A 137 3.58 -10.87 -6.26
N LEU A 138 4.73 -10.25 -6.37
CA LEU A 138 5.35 -9.52 -5.27
C LEU A 138 5.32 -8.03 -5.59
N THR A 139 4.75 -7.23 -4.69
CA THR A 139 4.67 -5.78 -4.86
C THR A 139 6.05 -5.14 -4.79
N HIS A 140 6.92 -5.66 -3.90
CA HIS A 140 8.33 -5.29 -3.76
C HIS A 140 9.06 -6.35 -2.89
N ALA A 141 10.38 -6.19 -2.68
CA ALA A 141 11.22 -7.22 -2.07
C ALA A 141 11.55 -6.95 -0.58
N HIS A 142 10.78 -6.14 0.15
CA HIS A 142 11.00 -6.00 1.58
C HIS A 142 10.66 -7.29 2.32
N ARG A 143 11.40 -7.54 3.40
CA ARG A 143 11.39 -8.84 4.09
C ARG A 143 10.03 -9.27 4.62
N ASP A 144 9.24 -8.35 5.09
CA ASP A 144 7.89 -8.60 5.58
C ASP A 144 6.93 -9.06 4.47
N HIS A 145 7.13 -8.58 3.24
CA HIS A 145 6.33 -9.00 2.08
C HIS A 145 6.74 -10.36 1.50
N ILE A 146 7.99 -10.77 1.71
CA ILE A 146 8.53 -12.00 1.10
C ILE A 146 8.96 -13.09 2.10
N ALA A 147 8.74 -12.90 3.41
CA ALA A 147 9.23 -13.84 4.42
C ALA A 147 8.61 -15.25 4.30
N GLY A 148 7.36 -15.36 3.85
CA GLY A 148 6.69 -16.64 3.58
C GLY A 148 7.04 -17.28 2.25
N LEU A 149 7.88 -16.65 1.39
CA LEU A 149 8.09 -17.05 0.01
C LEU A 149 8.75 -18.43 -0.13
N ASP A 150 9.72 -18.77 0.70
CA ASP A 150 10.40 -20.07 0.60
C ASP A 150 9.47 -21.24 0.92
N LEU A 151 8.49 -21.05 1.77
CA LEU A 151 7.43 -22.01 2.04
C LEU A 151 6.55 -22.21 0.79
N LEU A 152 6.13 -21.13 0.15
CA LEU A 152 5.34 -21.19 -1.09
C LEU A 152 6.12 -21.82 -2.24
N ARG A 153 7.40 -21.50 -2.40
CA ARG A 153 8.28 -22.13 -3.40
C ARG A 153 8.40 -23.64 -3.23
N THR A 154 8.49 -24.08 -1.99
CA THR A 154 8.58 -25.50 -1.67
C THR A 154 7.28 -26.24 -2.03
N LYS A 155 6.14 -25.61 -1.78
CA LYS A 155 4.83 -26.18 -2.06
C LYS A 155 4.44 -26.11 -3.55
N PHE A 156 4.87 -25.06 -4.24
CA PHE A 156 4.52 -24.76 -5.64
C PHE A 156 5.77 -24.51 -6.50
N PRO A 157 6.66 -25.50 -6.68
CA PRO A 157 7.97 -25.30 -7.29
C PRO A 157 7.92 -24.88 -8.77
N THR A 158 6.78 -25.06 -9.44
CA THR A 158 6.59 -24.73 -10.86
C THR A 158 5.79 -23.45 -11.09
N VAL A 159 5.20 -22.88 -10.02
CA VAL A 159 4.42 -21.66 -10.11
C VAL A 159 5.34 -20.46 -10.29
N PRO A 160 5.11 -19.60 -11.30
CA PRO A 160 5.95 -18.43 -11.53
C PRO A 160 5.78 -17.39 -10.41
N ILE A 161 6.91 -16.79 -10.03
CA ILE A 161 6.97 -15.65 -9.11
C ILE A 161 7.33 -14.42 -9.93
N TRP A 162 6.50 -13.38 -9.87
CA TRP A 162 6.65 -12.16 -10.63
C TRP A 162 6.99 -10.98 -9.72
N ILE A 163 7.98 -10.17 -10.11
CA ILE A 163 8.41 -8.97 -9.40
C ILE A 163 8.98 -7.96 -10.41
N ASP A 164 9.09 -6.69 -10.04
CA ASP A 164 9.76 -5.69 -10.87
C ASP A 164 11.23 -6.06 -11.11
N SER A 165 11.73 -5.74 -12.31
CA SER A 165 13.12 -6.03 -12.70
C SER A 165 14.16 -5.36 -11.80
N LYS A 166 13.84 -4.23 -11.16
CA LYS A 166 14.74 -3.52 -10.23
C LYS A 166 14.88 -4.22 -8.87
N GLU A 167 14.02 -5.18 -8.58
CA GLU A 167 14.02 -5.96 -7.33
C GLU A 167 14.17 -7.47 -7.58
N LEU A 168 14.61 -7.84 -8.79
CA LEU A 168 14.72 -9.22 -9.22
C LEU A 168 15.73 -10.01 -8.38
N PHE A 169 15.36 -11.19 -7.98
CA PHE A 169 16.20 -12.15 -7.27
C PHE A 169 16.11 -13.56 -7.91
N SER A 170 16.98 -14.47 -7.47
CA SER A 170 17.06 -15.82 -8.05
C SER A 170 15.73 -16.58 -7.94
N GLY A 171 15.23 -17.05 -9.08
CA GLY A 171 14.00 -17.82 -9.19
C GLY A 171 12.73 -16.98 -9.36
N ALA A 172 12.82 -15.63 -9.33
CA ALA A 172 11.74 -14.75 -9.75
C ALA A 172 11.88 -14.38 -11.24
N LYS A 173 10.77 -13.97 -11.83
CA LYS A 173 10.69 -13.45 -13.19
C LYS A 173 10.38 -11.95 -13.15
N ALA A 174 11.01 -11.21 -14.05
CA ALA A 174 10.66 -9.80 -14.22
C ALA A 174 9.26 -9.68 -14.83
N ILE A 175 8.49 -8.69 -14.34
CA ILE A 175 7.23 -8.27 -14.94
C ILE A 175 7.36 -6.80 -15.38
N ASP A 176 6.92 -6.48 -16.58
CA ASP A 176 6.94 -5.14 -17.15
C ASP A 176 5.55 -4.48 -17.07
N GLU A 177 5.47 -3.16 -17.36
CA GLU A 177 4.22 -2.39 -17.18
C GLU A 177 3.09 -2.83 -18.11
N GLU A 178 3.43 -3.30 -19.32
CA GLU A 178 2.46 -3.74 -20.30
C GLU A 178 2.03 -5.20 -20.11
N ASP A 179 2.69 -5.92 -19.21
CA ASP A 179 2.39 -7.32 -18.97
C ASP A 179 1.01 -7.49 -18.32
N SER A 180 0.28 -8.42 -18.86
CA SER A 180 -0.99 -8.85 -18.27
C SER A 180 -1.16 -10.36 -18.42
N HIS A 181 -1.60 -10.98 -17.34
CA HIS A 181 -1.85 -12.41 -17.30
C HIS A 181 -3.37 -12.65 -17.21
N VAL A 182 -3.86 -13.50 -18.11
CA VAL A 182 -5.28 -13.88 -18.17
C VAL A 182 -5.43 -15.26 -17.56
N PHE A 183 -6.36 -15.38 -16.63
CA PHE A 183 -6.76 -16.62 -15.97
C PHE A 183 -8.24 -16.88 -16.26
N ASP A 184 -8.72 -18.06 -15.89
CA ASP A 184 -10.14 -18.35 -16.01
C ASP A 184 -10.93 -17.56 -14.95
N GLY A 185 -11.77 -16.63 -15.41
CA GLY A 185 -12.59 -15.75 -14.57
C GLY A 185 -11.97 -14.40 -14.18
N PHE A 186 -10.66 -14.15 -14.42
CA PHE A 186 -10.04 -12.86 -14.10
C PHE A 186 -8.76 -12.57 -14.88
N LYS A 187 -8.34 -11.32 -14.85
CA LYS A 187 -7.09 -10.83 -15.44
C LYS A 187 -6.29 -10.04 -14.41
N VAL A 188 -4.97 -10.21 -14.40
CA VAL A 188 -4.04 -9.40 -13.62
C VAL A 188 -3.17 -8.58 -14.57
N ALA A 189 -3.20 -7.27 -14.42
CA ALA A 189 -2.27 -6.32 -15.05
C ALA A 189 -1.35 -5.73 -13.98
N SER A 190 -0.28 -5.06 -14.39
CA SER A 190 0.62 -4.40 -13.45
C SER A 190 0.96 -2.99 -13.90
N CYS A 191 1.28 -2.11 -12.96
CA CYS A 191 1.83 -0.79 -13.22
C CYS A 191 2.90 -0.42 -12.19
N SER A 192 3.86 0.43 -12.59
CA SER A 192 4.96 0.86 -11.73
C SER A 192 4.47 1.92 -10.74
N THR A 193 4.70 1.68 -9.46
CA THR A 193 4.39 2.61 -8.37
C THR A 193 5.62 2.79 -7.46
N PRO A 194 6.73 3.33 -8.01
CA PRO A 194 7.98 3.49 -7.28
C PRO A 194 7.88 4.60 -6.21
N GLY A 195 8.81 4.56 -5.27
CA GLY A 195 8.99 5.59 -4.24
C GLY A 195 9.30 4.99 -2.89
N HIS A 196 8.45 4.14 -2.33
CA HIS A 196 8.74 3.35 -1.14
C HIS A 196 9.89 2.37 -1.43
N SER A 197 9.81 1.67 -2.53
CA SER A 197 10.90 0.88 -3.09
C SER A 197 11.17 1.26 -4.55
N PRO A 198 12.37 1.02 -5.09
CA PRO A 198 12.72 1.37 -6.47
C PRO A 198 11.89 0.63 -7.52
N GLY A 199 11.50 -0.60 -7.23
CA GLY A 199 10.70 -1.48 -8.08
C GLY A 199 9.29 -1.70 -7.56
N GLY A 200 8.77 -0.78 -6.75
CA GLY A 200 7.40 -0.86 -6.24
C GLY A 200 6.38 -1.00 -7.37
N ARG A 201 5.48 -1.97 -7.22
CA ARG A 201 4.52 -2.33 -8.26
C ARG A 201 3.12 -2.51 -7.70
N THR A 202 2.14 -1.99 -8.41
CA THR A 202 0.72 -2.25 -8.14
C THR A 202 0.20 -3.29 -9.13
N TYR A 203 -0.52 -4.28 -8.62
CA TYR A 203 -1.21 -5.28 -9.43
C TYR A 203 -2.70 -5.00 -9.46
N ILE A 204 -3.26 -4.89 -10.67
CA ILE A 204 -4.66 -4.59 -10.90
C ILE A 204 -5.35 -5.87 -11.37
N LEU A 205 -6.21 -6.41 -10.52
CA LEU A 205 -7.02 -7.59 -10.83
C LEU A 205 -8.42 -7.14 -11.25
N ASN A 206 -8.81 -7.59 -12.43
CA ASN A 206 -10.13 -7.31 -12.99
C ASN A 206 -10.91 -8.60 -13.18
N THR A 207 -12.16 -8.60 -12.74
CA THR A 207 -13.18 -9.58 -13.07
C THR A 207 -14.30 -8.91 -13.88
N GLU A 208 -15.35 -9.64 -14.22
CA GLU A 208 -16.53 -9.04 -14.85
C GLU A 208 -17.26 -8.05 -13.93
N SER A 209 -17.17 -8.22 -12.63
CA SER A 209 -17.97 -7.46 -11.65
C SER A 209 -17.18 -6.49 -10.77
N MET A 210 -15.86 -6.62 -10.69
CA MET A 210 -15.05 -5.79 -9.78
C MET A 210 -13.62 -5.56 -10.27
N THR A 211 -13.02 -4.51 -9.73
CA THR A 211 -11.58 -4.22 -9.84
C THR A 211 -10.97 -4.17 -8.45
N LEU A 212 -9.85 -4.87 -8.26
CA LEU A 212 -8.98 -4.79 -7.09
C LEU A 212 -7.63 -4.21 -7.52
N ALA A 213 -6.98 -3.46 -6.66
CA ALA A 213 -5.60 -3.03 -6.87
C ALA A 213 -4.76 -3.35 -5.61
N VAL A 214 -3.85 -4.30 -5.73
CA VAL A 214 -2.89 -4.61 -4.67
C VAL A 214 -1.74 -3.64 -4.81
N VAL A 215 -1.69 -2.67 -3.89
CA VAL A 215 -0.81 -1.50 -3.99
C VAL A 215 0.48 -1.65 -3.17
N GLY A 216 0.58 -2.69 -2.35
CA GLY A 216 1.71 -2.85 -1.41
C GLY A 216 1.90 -1.60 -0.58
N ASP A 217 3.16 -1.19 -0.43
CA ASP A 217 3.53 -0.02 0.36
C ASP A 217 3.54 1.29 -0.44
N ALA A 218 3.05 1.28 -1.67
CA ALA A 218 2.88 2.51 -2.41
C ALA A 218 1.81 3.41 -1.79
N LEU A 219 0.73 2.83 -1.24
CA LEU A 219 -0.38 3.56 -0.65
C LEU A 219 -0.93 2.80 0.57
N PHE A 220 -1.25 3.54 1.64
CA PHE A 220 -2.01 3.07 2.80
C PHE A 220 -3.30 3.87 2.93
N ALA A 221 -4.26 3.35 3.69
CA ALA A 221 -5.48 4.10 3.99
C ALA A 221 -5.17 5.42 4.72
N GLY A 222 -5.42 6.53 4.05
CA GLY A 222 -5.15 7.89 4.55
C GLY A 222 -3.70 8.36 4.38
N SER A 223 -2.79 7.51 3.93
CA SER A 223 -1.35 7.78 3.86
C SER A 223 -0.68 7.05 2.69
N MET A 224 0.63 6.97 2.74
CA MET A 224 1.45 6.19 1.79
C MET A 224 2.74 5.71 2.46
N GLY A 225 3.41 4.74 1.85
CA GLY A 225 4.72 4.29 2.30
C GLY A 225 5.77 5.40 2.24
N GLY A 226 6.74 5.36 3.14
CA GLY A 226 7.83 6.34 3.17
C GLY A 226 8.62 6.34 1.86
N ALA A 227 8.75 7.49 1.21
CA ALA A 227 9.41 7.66 -0.08
C ALA A 227 10.52 8.72 0.01
N ARG A 228 11.63 8.40 0.69
CA ARG A 228 12.76 9.32 0.87
C ARG A 228 13.24 9.88 -0.45
N ASN A 229 13.22 11.22 -0.59
CA ASN A 229 13.63 11.95 -1.81
C ASN A 229 12.91 11.52 -3.11
N GLN A 230 11.91 10.64 -3.02
CA GLN A 230 11.14 10.13 -4.15
C GLN A 230 9.65 10.49 -4.07
N LEU A 231 9.25 11.24 -3.03
CA LEU A 231 7.84 11.55 -2.77
C LEU A 231 7.11 12.16 -3.98
N PRO A 232 7.68 13.12 -4.74
CA PRO A 232 7.01 13.65 -5.93
C PRO A 232 6.77 12.59 -7.01
N ILE A 233 7.70 11.67 -7.20
CA ILE A 233 7.61 10.58 -8.19
C ILE A 233 6.52 9.60 -7.75
N SER A 234 6.53 9.23 -6.47
CA SER A 234 5.52 8.33 -5.89
C SER A 234 4.11 8.91 -6.01
N ILE A 235 3.92 10.18 -5.63
CA ILE A 235 2.62 10.86 -5.77
C ILE A 235 2.16 10.91 -7.23
N ALA A 236 3.06 11.21 -8.17
CA ALA A 236 2.73 11.24 -9.59
C ALA A 236 2.29 9.86 -10.10
N ALA A 237 3.03 8.81 -9.76
CA ALA A 237 2.70 7.43 -10.13
C ALA A 237 1.35 6.98 -9.54
N LEU A 238 1.11 7.26 -8.25
CA LEU A 238 -0.17 6.93 -7.60
C LEU A 238 -1.35 7.66 -8.23
N ARG A 239 -1.22 8.94 -8.57
CA ARG A 239 -2.26 9.69 -9.26
C ARG A 239 -2.54 9.16 -10.67
N GLN A 240 -1.48 8.83 -11.40
CA GLN A 240 -1.56 8.33 -12.76
C GLN A 240 -2.16 6.93 -12.84
N HIS A 241 -1.73 6.00 -11.97
CA HIS A 241 -2.00 4.58 -12.12
C HIS A 241 -3.02 4.03 -11.13
N VAL A 242 -3.13 4.61 -9.94
CA VAL A 242 -4.01 4.10 -8.88
C VAL A 242 -5.26 4.96 -8.73
N LEU A 243 -5.09 6.27 -8.55
CA LEU A 243 -6.25 7.16 -8.38
C LEU A 243 -7.01 7.43 -9.68
N SER A 244 -6.49 7.06 -10.84
CA SER A 244 -7.21 7.09 -12.12
C SER A 244 -8.17 5.90 -12.32
N LEU A 245 -8.05 4.86 -11.49
CA LEU A 245 -8.95 3.69 -11.52
C LEU A 245 -10.39 4.09 -11.13
N PRO A 246 -11.37 3.25 -11.46
CA PRO A 246 -12.77 3.48 -11.04
C PRO A 246 -12.89 3.71 -9.54
N GLU A 247 -13.81 4.58 -9.14
CA GLU A 247 -13.98 5.00 -7.72
C GLU A 247 -14.22 3.83 -6.76
N GLN A 248 -14.90 2.79 -7.22
CA GLN A 248 -15.23 1.60 -6.46
C GLN A 248 -14.07 0.59 -6.36
N THR A 249 -12.94 0.83 -7.07
CA THR A 249 -11.78 -0.05 -7.00
C THR A 249 -11.33 -0.22 -5.56
N ILE A 250 -11.28 -1.45 -5.11
CA ILE A 250 -10.77 -1.78 -3.77
C ILE A 250 -9.26 -1.74 -3.82
N LEU A 251 -8.67 -0.95 -2.94
CA LEU A 251 -7.23 -0.86 -2.75
C LEU A 251 -6.81 -1.78 -1.60
N CYS A 252 -5.81 -2.60 -1.86
CA CYS A 252 -5.27 -3.63 -0.98
C CYS A 252 -3.84 -3.23 -0.57
N PRO A 253 -3.65 -2.50 0.55
CA PRO A 253 -2.34 -2.05 1.01
C PRO A 253 -1.51 -3.15 1.65
N GLY A 254 -0.18 -2.97 1.67
CA GLY A 254 0.74 -3.84 2.41
C GLY A 254 0.57 -3.77 3.93
N HIS A 255 0.07 -2.63 4.44
CA HIS A 255 -0.20 -2.42 5.86
C HIS A 255 -1.54 -1.69 6.06
N GLY A 256 -2.15 -1.90 7.24
CA GLY A 256 -3.42 -1.28 7.59
C GLY A 256 -4.63 -1.86 6.84
N PRO A 257 -5.77 -1.17 6.87
CA PRO A 257 -7.04 -1.66 6.33
C PRO A 257 -7.15 -1.51 4.82
N LEU A 258 -8.06 -2.29 4.20
CA LEU A 258 -8.53 -2.05 2.84
C LEU A 258 -9.17 -0.67 2.74
N THR A 259 -9.05 -0.06 1.56
CA THR A 259 -9.71 1.20 1.24
C THR A 259 -10.24 1.20 -0.19
N THR A 260 -10.67 2.34 -0.72
CA THR A 260 -11.09 2.48 -2.12
C THR A 260 -10.51 3.74 -2.75
N VAL A 261 -10.48 3.79 -4.07
CA VAL A 261 -10.06 4.99 -4.81
C VAL A 261 -10.86 6.22 -4.39
N ALA A 262 -12.20 6.08 -4.23
CA ALA A 262 -13.05 7.17 -3.80
C ALA A 262 -12.67 7.70 -2.41
N LEU A 263 -12.40 6.80 -1.47
CA LEU A 263 -12.01 7.17 -0.11
C LEU A 263 -10.65 7.89 -0.09
N GLU A 264 -9.68 7.39 -0.85
CA GLU A 264 -8.33 7.97 -0.85
C GLU A 264 -8.25 9.31 -1.60
N ARG A 265 -9.09 9.54 -2.60
CA ARG A 265 -9.20 10.86 -3.25
C ARG A 265 -9.64 11.97 -2.27
N VAL A 266 -10.30 11.61 -1.18
CA VAL A 266 -10.82 12.55 -0.18
C VAL A 266 -9.99 12.55 1.10
N ASN A 267 -9.53 11.39 1.56
CA ASN A 267 -9.01 11.22 2.91
C ASN A 267 -7.51 10.96 2.99
N ASN A 268 -6.82 10.75 1.86
CA ASN A 268 -5.37 10.56 1.89
C ASN A 268 -4.65 11.90 2.03
N ALA A 269 -3.85 12.05 3.07
CA ALA A 269 -3.19 13.31 3.38
C ALA A 269 -2.22 13.79 2.27
N PHE A 270 -1.64 12.87 1.48
CA PHE A 270 -0.72 13.18 0.38
C PHE A 270 -1.43 13.36 -0.97
N LEU A 271 -2.58 12.71 -1.15
CA LEU A 271 -3.19 12.50 -2.45
C LEU A 271 -4.54 13.21 -2.62
N ALA A 272 -5.21 13.61 -1.52
CA ALA A 272 -6.49 14.29 -1.58
C ALA A 272 -6.43 15.50 -2.52
N SER A 273 -7.44 15.62 -3.36
CA SER A 273 -7.56 16.76 -4.26
C SER A 273 -7.89 17.99 -3.44
N ARG A 274 -7.03 19.01 -3.48
CA ARG A 274 -7.41 20.34 -2.96
C ARG A 274 -8.52 20.89 -3.84
N VAL A 275 -9.72 20.92 -3.31
CA VAL A 275 -10.86 21.61 -3.94
C VAL A 275 -10.68 23.10 -3.77
#